data_6139d3ccfadb364a4416fc66689176aa
#
_entry.id   6139d3ccfadb364a4416fc66689176aa
#
_cell.length_a   1.000
_cell.length_b   1.000
_cell.length_c   1.000
_cell.angle_alpha   90.00
_cell.angle_beta   90.00
_cell.angle_gamma   90.00
#
_symmetry.space_group_name_H-M   'P 1'
#
loop_
_entity.id
_entity.type
_entity.pdbx_description
1 polymer ?
#
loop_
_entity_poly.entity_id
_entity_poly.type
_entity_poly.pdbx_seq_one_letter_code
_entity_poly.pdbx_strand_id
1 'polypeptide(L)'
;MHDSPEWKATLDFYLNLMNNYGPPGASNNGFNENLTLFNQGKCGMWIDATVAASFVTGKDSTVADKVGFALAPDNGLGKRGNWLWAWSLAIPAGSAKVDAAQKFVGWATSKRYTELVASKEGWANVPPGTRTSLYANPEYAKVPFAKMTLDSINSADPNNPTVKPVPYVGVQFVAIPEFAGLATTVGQIFS
;
A
#
# COMPACT_ATOMS: atom_id res chain seq x y z
N MET A 1 1.62 -12.59 23.79
CA MET A 1 0.93 -11.99 22.61
C MET A 1 1.16 -12.84 21.36
N HIS A 2 2.40 -13.22 21.04
CA HIS A 2 2.72 -14.01 19.84
C HIS A 2 2.51 -15.53 19.99
N ASP A 3 2.07 -15.99 21.14
CA ASP A 3 1.71 -17.35 21.49
C ASP A 3 0.18 -17.56 21.58
N SER A 4 -0.60 -16.56 21.21
CA SER A 4 -2.06 -16.68 21.19
C SER A 4 -2.53 -17.62 20.06
N PRO A 5 -3.68 -18.30 20.26
CA PRO A 5 -4.27 -19.16 19.21
C PRO A 5 -4.51 -18.42 17.89
N GLU A 6 -4.92 -17.15 17.95
CA GLU A 6 -5.17 -16.32 16.78
C GLU A 6 -3.87 -16.03 16.00
N TRP A 7 -2.77 -15.73 16.73
CA TRP A 7 -1.47 -15.53 16.11
C TRP A 7 -0.96 -16.79 15.43
N LYS A 8 -1.07 -17.93 16.13
CA LYS A 8 -0.69 -19.22 15.57
C LYS A 8 -1.50 -19.56 14.31
N ALA A 9 -2.81 -19.38 14.35
CA ALA A 9 -3.68 -19.61 13.19
C ALA A 9 -3.31 -18.71 12.00
N THR A 10 -2.95 -17.44 12.26
CA THR A 10 -2.49 -16.51 11.22
C THR A 10 -1.18 -16.97 10.60
N LEU A 11 -0.22 -17.40 11.42
CA LEU A 11 1.05 -17.91 10.95
C LEU A 11 0.88 -19.20 10.12
N ASP A 12 0.11 -20.15 10.63
CA ASP A 12 -0.20 -21.41 9.92
C ASP A 12 -0.86 -21.12 8.55
N PHE A 13 -1.79 -20.18 8.50
CA PHE A 13 -2.44 -19.74 7.26
C PHE A 13 -1.43 -19.13 6.28
N TYR A 14 -0.58 -18.21 6.76
CA TYR A 14 0.44 -17.57 5.95
C TYR A 14 1.43 -18.58 5.37
N LEU A 15 1.95 -19.48 6.21
CA LEU A 15 2.87 -20.53 5.79
C LEU A 15 2.22 -21.49 4.77
N ASN A 16 0.95 -21.83 4.98
CA ASN A 16 0.22 -22.65 4.00
C ASN A 16 0.11 -21.95 2.63
N LEU A 17 -0.21 -20.66 2.61
CA LEU A 17 -0.26 -19.89 1.36
C LEU A 17 1.11 -19.82 0.68
N MET A 18 2.15 -19.50 1.44
CA MET A 18 3.50 -19.34 0.88
C MET A 18 4.07 -20.66 0.34
N ASN A 19 3.90 -21.75 1.09
CA ASN A 19 4.50 -23.04 0.73
C ASN A 19 3.75 -23.77 -0.39
N ASN A 20 2.42 -23.61 -0.47
CA ASN A 20 1.60 -24.39 -1.39
C ASN A 20 1.10 -23.58 -2.61
N TYR A 21 1.04 -22.25 -2.49
CA TYR A 21 0.44 -21.36 -3.51
C TYR A 21 1.29 -20.15 -3.87
N GLY A 22 2.39 -19.91 -3.15
CA GLY A 22 3.34 -18.86 -3.47
C GLY A 22 4.13 -19.18 -4.76
N PRO A 23 4.56 -18.17 -5.51
CA PRO A 23 5.42 -18.37 -6.66
C PRO A 23 6.80 -18.88 -6.23
N PRO A 24 7.55 -19.57 -7.13
CA PRO A 24 8.93 -19.97 -6.84
C PRO A 24 9.76 -18.77 -6.36
N GLY A 25 10.50 -18.95 -5.26
CA GLY A 25 11.32 -17.89 -4.67
C GLY A 25 10.54 -16.83 -3.90
N ALA A 26 9.27 -17.07 -3.56
CA ALA A 26 8.39 -16.11 -2.90
C ALA A 26 8.99 -15.46 -1.63
N SER A 27 9.80 -16.19 -0.87
CA SER A 27 10.46 -15.68 0.34
C SER A 27 11.46 -14.54 0.08
N ASN A 28 11.93 -14.40 -1.17
CA ASN A 28 12.87 -13.36 -1.59
C ASN A 28 12.24 -12.28 -2.46
N ASN A 29 10.94 -12.40 -2.78
CA ASN A 29 10.26 -11.46 -3.64
C ASN A 29 9.79 -10.24 -2.85
N GLY A 30 10.16 -9.05 -3.34
CA GLY A 30 9.58 -7.79 -2.94
C GLY A 30 8.50 -7.32 -3.92
N PHE A 31 8.15 -6.03 -3.84
CA PHE A 31 7.13 -5.42 -4.68
C PHE A 31 7.41 -5.59 -6.18
N ASN A 32 8.63 -5.32 -6.64
CA ASN A 32 8.97 -5.33 -8.06
C ASN A 32 8.94 -6.75 -8.67
N GLU A 33 9.41 -7.74 -7.93
CA GLU A 33 9.39 -9.15 -8.34
C GLU A 33 7.94 -9.64 -8.46
N ASN A 34 7.11 -9.36 -7.47
CA ASN A 34 5.70 -9.72 -7.48
C ASN A 34 4.91 -8.98 -8.56
N LEU A 35 5.17 -7.69 -8.77
CA LEU A 35 4.61 -6.91 -9.88
C LEU A 35 4.93 -7.55 -11.24
N THR A 36 6.19 -7.94 -11.42
CA THR A 36 6.63 -8.58 -12.66
C THR A 36 5.91 -9.89 -12.91
N LEU A 37 5.81 -10.75 -11.89
CA LEU A 37 5.11 -12.03 -11.97
C LEU A 37 3.63 -11.85 -12.27
N PHE A 38 2.98 -10.88 -11.59
CA PHE A 38 1.57 -10.60 -11.81
C PHE A 38 1.30 -10.05 -13.22
N ASN A 39 2.09 -9.09 -13.67
CA ASN A 39 1.99 -8.51 -15.02
C ASN A 39 2.20 -9.56 -16.14
N GLN A 40 2.94 -10.62 -15.86
CA GLN A 40 3.14 -11.75 -16.77
C GLN A 40 2.03 -12.81 -16.68
N GLY A 41 1.02 -12.61 -15.84
CA GLY A 41 -0.08 -13.56 -15.66
C GLY A 41 0.31 -14.83 -14.89
N LYS A 42 1.42 -14.82 -14.16
CA LYS A 42 1.91 -15.97 -13.38
C LYS A 42 1.30 -16.09 -11.99
N CYS A 43 0.57 -15.09 -11.54
CA CYS A 43 -0.12 -15.07 -10.24
C CYS A 43 -1.60 -14.78 -10.46
N GLY A 44 -2.47 -15.55 -9.83
CA GLY A 44 -3.92 -15.34 -9.88
C GLY A 44 -4.42 -14.27 -8.90
N MET A 45 -3.61 -13.94 -7.90
CA MET A 45 -3.92 -12.95 -6.87
C MET A 45 -2.66 -12.28 -6.36
N TRP A 46 -2.78 -11.00 -6.03
CA TRP A 46 -1.71 -10.23 -5.40
C TRP A 46 -2.31 -9.24 -4.40
N ILE A 47 -1.80 -9.23 -3.18
CA ILE A 47 -2.20 -8.31 -2.12
C ILE A 47 -1.02 -7.41 -1.81
N ASP A 48 -1.17 -6.10 -2.09
CA ASP A 48 -0.11 -5.11 -1.90
C ASP A 48 -0.69 -3.69 -1.91
N ALA A 49 0.16 -2.68 -2.01
CA ALA A 49 -0.21 -1.28 -2.02
C ALA A 49 -1.06 -0.89 -3.23
N THR A 50 -2.01 0.02 -3.03
CA THR A 50 -2.92 0.50 -4.07
C THR A 50 -2.22 1.15 -5.26
N VAL A 51 -0.98 1.64 -5.11
CA VAL A 51 -0.16 2.16 -6.21
C VAL A 51 0.12 1.11 -7.28
N ALA A 52 0.11 -0.17 -6.94
CA ALA A 52 0.30 -1.25 -7.90
C ALA A 52 -0.76 -1.24 -9.02
N ALA A 53 -1.94 -0.72 -8.74
CA ALA A 53 -3.06 -0.71 -9.67
C ALA A 53 -2.74 -0.01 -11.01
N SER A 54 -2.02 1.10 -11.00
CA SER A 54 -1.61 1.80 -12.22
C SER A 54 -0.62 0.98 -13.07
N PHE A 55 0.24 0.21 -12.44
CA PHE A 55 1.20 -0.65 -13.15
C PHE A 55 0.52 -1.88 -13.77
N VAL A 56 -0.39 -2.52 -13.01
CA VAL A 56 -1.06 -3.75 -13.52
C VAL A 56 -2.12 -3.46 -14.57
N THR A 57 -2.61 -2.22 -14.66
CA THR A 57 -3.49 -1.77 -15.75
C THR A 57 -2.75 -1.04 -16.87
N GLY A 58 -1.42 -0.93 -16.76
CA GLY A 58 -0.57 -0.26 -17.73
C GLY A 58 -0.33 -1.10 -19.00
N LYS A 59 0.19 -0.44 -20.02
CA LYS A 59 0.43 -1.05 -21.36
C LYS A 59 1.40 -2.23 -21.35
N ASP A 60 2.27 -2.32 -20.36
CA ASP A 60 3.27 -3.38 -20.25
C ASP A 60 2.74 -4.61 -19.47
N SER A 61 1.50 -4.59 -19.02
CA SER A 61 0.84 -5.70 -18.35
C SER A 61 0.08 -6.59 -19.32
N THR A 62 0.34 -7.89 -19.31
CA THR A 62 -0.39 -8.87 -20.15
C THR A 62 -1.76 -9.21 -19.59
N VAL A 63 -2.08 -8.69 -18.40
CA VAL A 63 -3.35 -8.92 -17.68
C VAL A 63 -4.17 -7.65 -17.48
N ALA A 64 -3.79 -6.55 -18.09
CA ALA A 64 -4.38 -5.22 -17.87
C ALA A 64 -5.91 -5.19 -18.04
N ASP A 65 -6.46 -5.96 -18.98
CA ASP A 65 -7.89 -6.09 -19.28
C ASP A 65 -8.61 -7.18 -18.45
N LYS A 66 -7.88 -7.88 -17.58
CA LYS A 66 -8.37 -9.04 -16.80
C LYS A 66 -8.30 -8.83 -15.31
N VAL A 67 -7.74 -7.71 -14.86
CA VAL A 67 -7.54 -7.41 -13.43
C VAL A 67 -8.82 -6.87 -12.81
N GLY A 68 -9.24 -7.47 -11.70
CA GLY A 68 -10.24 -6.93 -10.79
C GLY A 68 -9.60 -6.39 -9.52
N PHE A 69 -10.25 -5.42 -8.88
CA PHE A 69 -9.77 -4.79 -7.65
C PHE A 69 -10.77 -5.01 -6.52
N ALA A 70 -10.27 -5.40 -5.36
CA ALA A 70 -11.10 -5.62 -4.18
C ALA A 70 -10.37 -5.13 -2.92
N LEU A 71 -11.15 -4.87 -1.87
CA LEU A 71 -10.59 -4.61 -0.54
C LEU A 71 -9.93 -5.88 0.00
N ALA A 72 -8.89 -5.70 0.83
CA ALA A 72 -8.27 -6.82 1.55
C ALA A 72 -9.32 -7.61 2.34
N PRO A 73 -9.21 -8.96 2.41
CA PRO A 73 -10.12 -9.78 3.21
C PRO A 73 -10.12 -9.37 4.67
N ASP A 74 -11.27 -9.46 5.33
CA ASP A 74 -11.45 -9.15 6.75
C ASP A 74 -11.82 -10.37 7.60
N ASN A 75 -11.91 -11.53 6.97
CA ASN A 75 -12.29 -12.79 7.60
C ASN A 75 -13.63 -12.73 8.38
N GLY A 76 -14.55 -11.87 7.95
CA GLY A 76 -15.83 -11.67 8.62
C GLY A 76 -15.76 -10.86 9.93
N LEU A 77 -14.61 -10.26 10.24
CA LEU A 77 -14.41 -9.49 11.47
C LEU A 77 -14.96 -8.07 11.41
N GLY A 78 -15.32 -7.59 10.21
CA GLY A 78 -15.75 -6.21 9.98
C GLY A 78 -14.64 -5.17 10.14
N LYS A 79 -13.42 -5.61 10.35
CA LYS A 79 -12.19 -4.78 10.37
C LYS A 79 -11.14 -5.40 9.46
N ARG A 80 -10.43 -4.53 8.75
CA ARG A 80 -9.33 -4.93 7.89
C ARG A 80 -8.02 -4.47 8.48
N GLY A 81 -6.97 -5.27 8.29
CA GLY A 81 -5.60 -4.92 8.62
C GLY A 81 -4.99 -3.94 7.62
N ASN A 82 -5.75 -2.93 7.19
CA ASN A 82 -5.29 -1.96 6.22
C ASN A 82 -4.15 -1.13 6.77
N TRP A 83 -3.18 -0.92 5.94
CA TRP A 83 -2.01 -0.12 6.23
C TRP A 83 -2.07 1.20 5.48
N LEU A 84 -2.16 2.31 6.21
CA LEU A 84 -2.07 3.65 5.63
C LEU A 84 -0.60 4.04 5.48
N TRP A 85 -0.02 3.64 4.37
CA TRP A 85 1.31 4.06 3.99
C TRP A 85 1.24 5.29 3.10
N ALA A 86 2.05 6.30 3.40
CA ALA A 86 2.22 7.47 2.54
C ALA A 86 3.71 7.82 2.39
N TRP A 87 4.16 7.90 1.15
CA TRP A 87 5.47 8.48 0.86
C TRP A 87 5.45 9.99 1.10
N SER A 88 6.54 10.53 1.61
CA SER A 88 6.68 11.95 1.89
C SER A 88 7.92 12.51 1.20
N LEU A 89 7.81 13.74 0.72
CA LEU A 89 8.97 14.53 0.29
C LEU A 89 9.53 15.25 1.51
N ALA A 90 10.84 15.15 1.72
CA ALA A 90 11.52 15.80 2.83
C ALA A 90 12.64 16.71 2.33
N ILE A 91 12.92 17.77 3.08
CA ILE A 91 14.04 18.67 2.82
C ILE A 91 15.06 18.47 3.95
N PRO A 92 16.25 17.97 3.67
CA PRO A 92 17.28 17.82 4.69
C PRO A 92 17.62 19.15 5.37
N ALA A 93 17.80 19.13 6.70
CA ALA A 93 18.12 20.35 7.47
C ALA A 93 19.39 21.08 6.99
N GLY A 94 20.37 20.33 6.48
CA GLY A 94 21.61 20.89 5.90
C GLY A 94 21.52 21.36 4.44
N SER A 95 20.32 21.41 3.85
CA SER A 95 20.17 21.84 2.45
C SER A 95 20.51 23.32 2.27
N ALA A 96 21.39 23.62 1.31
CA ALA A 96 21.68 25.01 0.91
C ALA A 96 20.59 25.62 0.00
N LYS A 97 19.52 24.86 -0.33
CA LYS A 97 18.49 25.27 -1.31
C LYS A 97 17.09 25.11 -0.75
N VAL A 98 16.89 25.41 0.54
CA VAL A 98 15.62 25.19 1.25
C VAL A 98 14.44 25.88 0.55
N ASP A 99 14.57 27.16 0.18
CA ASP A 99 13.48 27.92 -0.45
C ASP A 99 13.05 27.33 -1.80
N ALA A 100 13.99 26.91 -2.62
CA ALA A 100 13.70 26.28 -3.91
C ALA A 100 13.05 24.90 -3.70
N ALA A 101 13.54 24.12 -2.74
CA ALA A 101 13.00 22.82 -2.38
C ALA A 101 11.57 22.93 -1.83
N GLN A 102 11.27 23.92 -0.98
CA GLN A 102 9.92 24.18 -0.47
C GLN A 102 8.94 24.50 -1.60
N LYS A 103 9.34 25.35 -2.56
CA LYS A 103 8.52 25.66 -3.74
C LYS A 103 8.25 24.41 -4.58
N PHE A 104 9.27 23.57 -4.80
CA PHE A 104 9.13 22.32 -5.53
C PHE A 104 8.19 21.34 -4.79
N VAL A 105 8.40 21.11 -3.51
CA VAL A 105 7.56 20.22 -2.69
C VAL A 105 6.11 20.70 -2.70
N GLY A 106 5.86 21.99 -2.47
CA GLY A 106 4.53 22.57 -2.52
C GLY A 106 3.84 22.41 -3.87
N TRP A 107 4.58 22.54 -4.97
CA TRP A 107 4.06 22.29 -6.31
C TRP A 107 3.83 20.79 -6.57
N ALA A 108 4.81 19.94 -6.29
CA ALA A 108 4.76 18.50 -6.56
C ALA A 108 3.66 17.76 -5.77
N THR A 109 3.21 18.33 -4.65
CA THR A 109 2.10 17.79 -3.86
C THR A 109 0.77 18.51 -4.09
N SER A 110 0.69 19.42 -5.07
CA SER A 110 -0.49 20.24 -5.34
C SER A 110 -1.50 19.55 -6.26
N LYS A 111 -2.74 20.06 -6.27
CA LYS A 111 -3.75 19.68 -7.27
C LYS A 111 -3.28 19.94 -8.71
N ARG A 112 -2.55 21.03 -8.93
CA ARG A 112 -2.02 21.39 -10.25
C ARG A 112 -1.04 20.35 -10.79
N TYR A 113 -0.20 19.77 -9.92
CA TYR A 113 0.66 18.66 -10.32
C TYR A 113 -0.16 17.41 -10.70
N THR A 114 -1.18 17.09 -9.90
CA THR A 114 -2.12 15.99 -10.20
C THR A 114 -2.78 16.15 -11.56
N GLU A 115 -3.26 17.35 -11.88
CA GLU A 115 -3.86 17.68 -13.18
C GLU A 115 -2.85 17.61 -14.32
N LEU A 116 -1.61 18.04 -14.07
CA LEU A 116 -0.53 17.92 -15.04
C LEU A 116 -0.22 16.46 -15.37
N VAL A 117 -0.09 15.58 -14.36
CA VAL A 117 0.11 14.14 -14.57
C VAL A 117 -1.07 13.56 -15.35
N ALA A 118 -2.29 13.86 -14.96
CA ALA A 118 -3.49 13.39 -15.67
C ALA A 118 -3.49 13.80 -17.15
N SER A 119 -3.06 15.04 -17.45
CA SER A 119 -3.03 15.56 -18.83
C SER A 119 -1.94 14.96 -19.70
N LYS A 120 -0.85 14.47 -19.10
CA LYS A 120 0.32 13.92 -19.82
C LYS A 120 0.30 12.39 -19.88
N GLU A 121 -0.05 11.76 -18.78
CA GLU A 121 0.07 10.31 -18.58
C GLU A 121 -1.29 9.62 -18.43
N GLY A 122 -2.38 10.38 -18.34
CA GLY A 122 -3.72 9.87 -18.07
C GLY A 122 -4.05 9.71 -16.59
N TRP A 123 -5.35 9.66 -16.29
CA TRP A 123 -5.85 9.63 -14.91
C TRP A 123 -5.45 8.37 -14.13
N ALA A 124 -5.25 7.24 -14.78
CA ALA A 124 -4.79 6.00 -14.13
C ALA A 124 -3.36 6.10 -13.57
N ASN A 125 -2.55 7.02 -14.08
CA ASN A 125 -1.17 7.25 -13.63
C ASN A 125 -1.04 8.39 -12.61
N VAL A 126 -2.14 9.02 -12.24
CA VAL A 126 -2.16 9.99 -11.14
C VAL A 126 -1.90 9.24 -9.84
N PRO A 127 -0.92 9.68 -9.02
CA PRO A 127 -0.66 9.06 -7.72
C PRO A 127 -1.95 9.01 -6.88
N PRO A 128 -2.35 7.85 -6.35
CA PRO A 128 -3.52 7.74 -5.49
C PRO A 128 -3.24 8.46 -4.17
N GLY A 129 -3.56 9.72 -4.12
CA GLY A 129 -3.31 10.57 -2.96
C GLY A 129 -4.45 10.54 -1.95
N THR A 130 -4.27 11.31 -0.89
CA THR A 130 -5.25 11.46 0.22
C THR A 130 -6.19 12.65 0.03
N ARG A 131 -6.17 13.30 -1.14
CA ARG A 131 -7.04 14.46 -1.41
C ARG A 131 -8.42 14.01 -1.85
N THR A 132 -9.45 14.32 -1.09
CA THR A 132 -10.86 14.05 -1.44
C THR A 132 -11.25 14.63 -2.80
N SER A 133 -10.68 15.77 -3.19
CA SER A 133 -10.94 16.39 -4.49
C SER A 133 -10.46 15.58 -5.69
N LEU A 134 -9.50 14.67 -5.53
CA LEU A 134 -9.11 13.74 -6.58
C LEU A 134 -10.24 12.74 -6.84
N TYR A 135 -10.75 12.12 -5.79
CA TYR A 135 -11.82 11.12 -5.89
C TYR A 135 -13.18 11.72 -6.29
N ALA A 136 -13.41 13.02 -6.03
CA ALA A 136 -14.56 13.75 -6.50
C ALA A 136 -14.46 14.17 -7.97
N ASN A 137 -13.30 14.02 -8.60
CA ASN A 137 -13.12 14.34 -10.01
C ASN A 137 -13.79 13.27 -10.88
N PRO A 138 -14.75 13.63 -11.79
CA PRO A 138 -15.49 12.66 -12.58
C PRO A 138 -14.61 11.84 -13.54
N GLU A 139 -13.49 12.39 -13.99
CA GLU A 139 -12.56 11.64 -14.86
C GLU A 139 -11.73 10.64 -14.05
N TYR A 140 -11.28 10.99 -12.85
CA TYR A 140 -10.60 10.04 -11.96
C TYR A 140 -11.56 8.94 -11.47
N ALA A 141 -12.82 9.27 -11.23
CA ALA A 141 -13.83 8.30 -10.81
C ALA A 141 -14.08 7.17 -11.84
N LYS A 142 -13.72 7.39 -13.12
CA LYS A 142 -13.79 6.36 -14.18
C LYS A 142 -12.63 5.35 -14.10
N VAL A 143 -11.58 5.66 -13.36
CA VAL A 143 -10.43 4.75 -13.22
C VAL A 143 -10.87 3.50 -12.42
N PRO A 144 -10.62 2.29 -12.91
CA PRO A 144 -11.21 1.06 -12.36
C PRO A 144 -10.94 0.82 -10.87
N PHE A 145 -9.83 1.32 -10.36
CA PHE A 145 -9.41 1.14 -8.97
C PHE A 145 -9.67 2.36 -8.07
N ALA A 146 -10.17 3.48 -8.60
CA ALA A 146 -10.32 4.72 -7.83
C ALA A 146 -11.24 4.55 -6.61
N LYS A 147 -12.41 3.94 -6.80
CA LYS A 147 -13.34 3.68 -5.71
C LYS A 147 -12.76 2.73 -4.66
N MET A 148 -12.16 1.64 -5.08
CA MET A 148 -11.54 0.67 -4.16
C MET A 148 -10.43 1.32 -3.33
N THR A 149 -9.60 2.17 -3.96
CA THR A 149 -8.55 2.92 -3.26
C THR A 149 -9.12 3.84 -2.18
N LEU A 150 -10.17 4.60 -2.50
CA LEU A 150 -10.84 5.46 -1.53
C LEU A 150 -11.47 4.65 -0.39
N ASP A 151 -12.16 3.56 -0.72
CA ASP A 151 -12.77 2.67 0.27
C ASP A 151 -11.73 2.04 1.18
N SER A 152 -10.57 1.65 0.64
CA SER A 152 -9.44 1.14 1.41
C SER A 152 -8.91 2.18 2.40
N ILE A 153 -8.69 3.41 1.97
CA ILE A 153 -8.24 4.51 2.84
C ILE A 153 -9.26 4.76 3.95
N ASN A 154 -10.55 4.85 3.60
CA ASN A 154 -11.61 5.14 4.55
C ASN A 154 -11.90 3.98 5.53
N SER A 155 -11.55 2.76 5.18
CA SER A 155 -11.74 1.58 6.05
C SER A 155 -10.64 1.42 7.10
N ALA A 156 -9.55 2.16 7.01
CA ALA A 156 -8.50 2.14 8.01
C ALA A 156 -8.92 2.96 9.24
N ASP A 157 -8.75 2.37 10.41
CA ASP A 157 -9.04 3.01 11.70
C ASP A 157 -7.84 2.88 12.65
N PRO A 158 -6.86 3.78 12.56
CA PRO A 158 -5.68 3.73 13.41
C PRO A 158 -5.99 3.99 14.89
N ASN A 159 -7.12 4.63 15.22
CA ASN A 159 -7.52 4.87 16.60
C ASN A 159 -8.14 3.64 17.26
N ASN A 160 -8.69 2.73 16.47
CA ASN A 160 -9.22 1.43 16.93
C ASN A 160 -8.62 0.31 16.08
N PRO A 161 -7.33 0.00 16.25
CA PRO A 161 -6.59 -0.86 15.31
C PRO A 161 -6.94 -2.34 15.39
N THR A 162 -7.63 -2.77 16.44
CA THR A 162 -7.97 -4.17 16.72
C THR A 162 -9.47 -4.40 16.85
N VAL A 163 -9.90 -5.66 16.77
CA VAL A 163 -11.31 -6.06 16.99
C VAL A 163 -11.72 -5.77 18.44
N LYS A 164 -10.87 -6.11 19.40
CA LYS A 164 -11.07 -5.78 20.81
C LYS A 164 -10.39 -4.46 21.14
N PRO A 165 -10.99 -3.58 21.97
CA PRO A 165 -10.34 -2.34 22.38
C PRO A 165 -8.97 -2.55 23.00
N VAL A 166 -8.02 -1.68 22.66
CA VAL A 166 -6.65 -1.68 23.20
C VAL A 166 -6.26 -0.24 23.59
N PRO A 167 -5.35 -0.06 24.57
CA PRO A 167 -4.97 1.25 25.05
C PRO A 167 -3.89 1.95 24.18
N TYR A 168 -3.78 1.59 22.91
CA TYR A 168 -2.82 2.17 21.99
C TYR A 168 -3.45 2.39 20.61
N VAL A 169 -2.86 3.29 19.84
CA VAL A 169 -3.23 3.53 18.43
C VAL A 169 -2.44 2.60 17.51
N GLY A 170 -3.02 2.32 16.35
CA GLY A 170 -2.36 1.52 15.31
C GLY A 170 -1.29 2.34 14.61
N VAL A 171 -0.04 2.12 15.00
CA VAL A 171 1.13 2.69 14.34
C VAL A 171 2.03 1.58 13.84
N GLN A 172 2.70 1.82 12.72
CA GLN A 172 3.59 0.83 12.11
C GLN A 172 5.05 1.25 12.15
N PHE A 173 5.28 2.52 12.46
CA PHE A 173 6.61 3.07 12.64
C PHE A 173 6.62 3.99 13.84
N VAL A 174 7.61 3.82 14.69
CA VAL A 174 7.89 4.72 15.82
C VAL A 174 9.23 5.37 15.57
N ALA A 175 9.28 6.71 15.62
CA ALA A 175 10.49 7.49 15.34
C ALA A 175 11.46 7.48 16.54
N ILE A 176 11.97 6.31 16.89
CA ILE A 176 13.03 6.10 17.87
C ILE A 176 14.21 5.40 17.21
N PRO A 177 15.46 5.65 17.64
CA PRO A 177 16.66 5.04 17.06
C PRO A 177 16.63 3.51 17.06
N GLU A 178 16.02 2.92 18.07
CA GLU A 178 15.98 1.47 18.30
C GLU A 178 14.95 0.75 17.42
N PHE A 179 14.00 1.45 16.80
CA PHE A 179 12.86 0.82 16.11
C PHE A 179 13.29 -0.21 15.06
N ALA A 180 14.23 0.16 14.20
CA ALA A 180 14.70 -0.74 13.13
C ALA A 180 15.39 -1.99 13.68
N GLY A 181 16.21 -1.82 14.74
CA GLY A 181 16.90 -2.93 15.40
C GLY A 181 15.91 -3.89 16.08
N LEU A 182 14.92 -3.36 16.78
CA LEU A 182 13.87 -4.15 17.42
C LEU A 182 13.04 -4.91 16.38
N ALA A 183 12.66 -4.27 15.28
CA ALA A 183 11.89 -4.90 14.21
C ALA A 183 12.69 -6.05 13.57
N THR A 184 13.99 -5.85 13.33
CA THR A 184 14.87 -6.90 12.79
C THR A 184 14.99 -8.08 13.75
N THR A 185 15.21 -7.83 15.05
CA THR A 185 15.32 -8.89 16.07
C THR A 185 14.02 -9.70 16.17
N VAL A 186 12.87 -9.04 16.19
CA VAL A 186 11.57 -9.72 16.20
C VAL A 186 11.37 -10.54 14.93
N GLY A 187 11.71 -10.00 13.76
CA GLY A 187 11.63 -10.73 12.49
C GLY A 187 12.48 -12.00 12.48
N GLN A 188 13.70 -11.94 13.03
CA GLN A 188 14.60 -13.09 13.11
C GLN A 188 14.12 -14.20 14.06
N ILE A 189 13.28 -13.87 15.06
CA ILE A 189 12.70 -14.88 15.95
C ILE A 189 11.62 -15.72 15.21
N PHE A 190 10.98 -15.15 14.19
CA PHE A 190 9.92 -15.81 13.42
C PHE A 190 10.40 -16.46 12.13
N SER A 191 11.62 -16.20 11.70
CA SER A 191 12.21 -16.80 10.50
C SER A 191 12.96 -18.10 10.83
#